data_2835991dc94f24525c818f03bebaeb47
#
_entry.id   2835991dc94f24525c818f03bebaeb47
#
_cell.length_a   1.000
_cell.length_b   1.000
_cell.length_c   1.000
_cell.angle_alpha   90.00
_cell.angle_beta   90.00
_cell.angle_gamma   90.00
#
_symmetry.space_group_name_H-M   'P 1'
#
loop_
_entity.id
_entity.type
_entity.pdbx_description
1 polymer ?
#
loop_
_entity_poly.entity_id
_entity_poly.type
_entity_poly.pdbx_seq_one_letter_code
_entity_poly.pdbx_strand_id
1 'polypeptide(L)'
;TTGYSNTAFGKSAGSLITTGAANTILGRYDGNQGGLDIRTASNNIVLSDGAGNPRAWYDNNYHNWSMSNTGIGSVQGSYTNVTAADDASVTLINSEAGGCLVHVYDTGTGDGGVFFVTYKGQPTLIASEGTSTFSTSDVDGSYCIIKSSNSHNVQFKNRTGASRTMTFLLSGARNKLT
;
A
#
# COMPACT_ATOMS: atom_id res chain seq x y z
N THR A 1 -21.67 -21.06 6.98
CA THR A 1 -20.33 -20.46 7.12
C THR A 1 -19.35 -21.52 7.61
N THR A 2 -18.16 -21.56 7.08
CA THR A 2 -17.10 -22.48 7.49
C THR A 2 -15.91 -21.74 8.13
N GLY A 3 -16.02 -20.42 8.27
CA GLY A 3 -15.04 -19.61 8.97
C GLY A 3 -14.93 -20.01 10.46
N TYR A 4 -13.72 -20.05 11.00
CA TYR A 4 -13.42 -20.48 12.37
C TYR A 4 -12.43 -19.52 13.04
N SER A 5 -12.31 -19.61 14.37
CA SER A 5 -11.38 -18.80 15.17
C SER A 5 -11.53 -17.28 14.98
N ASN A 6 -12.72 -16.81 14.62
CA ASN A 6 -12.98 -15.38 14.53
C ASN A 6 -13.38 -14.81 15.89
N THR A 7 -12.85 -13.67 16.25
CA THR A 7 -13.25 -12.88 17.41
C THR A 7 -13.97 -11.62 16.93
N ALA A 8 -15.24 -11.47 17.30
CA ALA A 8 -16.06 -10.34 16.90
C ALA A 8 -16.78 -9.74 18.10
N PHE A 9 -16.53 -8.47 18.39
CA PHE A 9 -17.13 -7.75 19.50
C PHE A 9 -17.84 -6.47 19.01
N GLY A 10 -19.15 -6.45 19.11
CA GLY A 10 -19.99 -5.33 18.70
C GLY A 10 -21.25 -5.78 17.97
N LYS A 11 -22.19 -4.83 17.76
CA LYS A 11 -23.47 -5.13 17.08
C LYS A 11 -23.18 -5.57 15.64
N SER A 12 -23.65 -6.77 15.28
CA SER A 12 -23.49 -7.37 13.94
C SER A 12 -22.03 -7.53 13.49
N ALA A 13 -21.06 -7.44 14.40
CA ALA A 13 -19.65 -7.64 14.07
C ALA A 13 -19.45 -9.01 13.41
N GLY A 14 -18.81 -9.03 12.24
CA GLY A 14 -18.50 -10.25 11.49
C GLY A 14 -19.69 -11.01 10.95
N SER A 15 -20.91 -10.45 10.94
CA SER A 15 -22.13 -11.19 10.56
C SER A 15 -22.13 -11.68 9.11
N LEU A 16 -21.33 -11.06 8.23
CA LEU A 16 -21.20 -11.47 6.84
C LEU A 16 -19.97 -12.35 6.58
N ILE A 17 -19.16 -12.67 7.58
CA ILE A 17 -18.03 -13.60 7.40
C ILE A 17 -18.55 -14.96 6.97
N THR A 18 -17.99 -15.49 5.90
CA THR A 18 -18.37 -16.80 5.32
C THR A 18 -17.29 -17.85 5.55
N THR A 19 -16.17 -17.74 4.87
CA THR A 19 -15.04 -18.67 4.99
C THR A 19 -13.80 -18.05 5.65
N GLY A 20 -13.82 -16.74 5.87
CA GLY A 20 -12.71 -16.03 6.54
C GLY A 20 -12.50 -16.56 7.96
N ALA A 21 -11.24 -16.81 8.33
CA ALA A 21 -10.85 -17.40 9.61
C ALA A 21 -9.80 -16.54 10.34
N ALA A 22 -9.73 -16.72 11.66
CA ALA A 22 -8.75 -16.06 12.51
C ALA A 22 -8.76 -14.51 12.40
N ASN A 23 -9.92 -13.91 12.15
CA ASN A 23 -10.09 -12.47 12.12
C ASN A 23 -10.48 -11.92 13.50
N THR A 24 -10.01 -10.74 13.83
CA THR A 24 -10.44 -9.99 15.02
C THR A 24 -11.16 -8.71 14.59
N ILE A 25 -12.40 -8.55 15.03
CA ILE A 25 -13.25 -7.41 14.70
C ILE A 25 -13.71 -6.73 15.99
N LEU A 26 -13.38 -5.46 16.15
CA LEU A 26 -13.87 -4.63 17.25
C LEU A 26 -14.69 -3.46 16.68
N GLY A 27 -15.96 -3.35 17.11
CA GLY A 27 -16.91 -2.37 16.64
C GLY A 27 -18.04 -3.02 15.84
N ARG A 28 -18.66 -2.29 14.89
CA ARG A 28 -19.85 -2.78 14.15
C ARG A 28 -19.55 -3.31 12.74
N TYR A 29 -18.30 -3.45 12.37
CA TYR A 29 -17.94 -3.93 11.03
C TYR A 29 -18.46 -5.35 10.77
N ASP A 30 -19.28 -5.54 9.74
CA ASP A 30 -19.97 -6.79 9.44
C ASP A 30 -19.15 -7.80 8.60
N GLY A 31 -18.08 -7.35 7.97
CA GLY A 31 -17.21 -8.15 7.10
C GLY A 31 -17.08 -7.58 5.68
N ASN A 32 -17.98 -6.65 5.27
CA ASN A 32 -17.95 -6.03 3.94
C ASN A 32 -18.55 -4.62 3.98
N GLN A 33 -17.82 -3.67 4.52
CA GLN A 33 -18.28 -2.30 4.63
C GLN A 33 -17.12 -1.30 4.47
N GLY A 34 -17.41 -0.08 4.02
CA GLY A 34 -16.43 1.00 3.91
C GLY A 34 -15.28 0.73 2.92
N GLY A 35 -15.53 -0.13 1.91
CA GLY A 35 -14.52 -0.50 0.92
C GLY A 35 -13.56 -1.62 1.35
N LEU A 36 -13.73 -2.18 2.54
CA LEU A 36 -13.01 -3.36 3.01
C LEU A 36 -13.90 -4.59 2.93
N ASP A 37 -13.43 -5.67 2.34
CA ASP A 37 -14.11 -6.96 2.27
C ASP A 37 -13.22 -8.08 2.81
N ILE A 38 -13.58 -8.63 3.99
CA ILE A 38 -12.88 -9.76 4.61
C ILE A 38 -13.76 -11.00 4.78
N ARG A 39 -14.86 -11.08 4.06
CA ARG A 39 -15.81 -12.21 4.20
C ARG A 39 -15.16 -13.56 3.99
N THR A 40 -14.17 -13.62 3.13
CA THR A 40 -13.40 -14.82 2.80
C THR A 40 -11.93 -14.74 3.18
N ALA A 41 -11.47 -13.55 3.61
CA ALA A 41 -10.08 -13.32 4.00
C ALA A 41 -9.83 -13.72 5.47
N SER A 42 -8.58 -14.08 5.78
CA SER A 42 -8.18 -14.57 7.10
C SER A 42 -7.06 -13.74 7.70
N ASN A 43 -6.91 -13.84 9.03
CA ASN A 43 -5.85 -13.17 9.79
C ASN A 43 -5.86 -11.64 9.72
N ASN A 44 -7.04 -11.03 9.65
CA ASN A 44 -7.20 -9.58 9.68
C ASN A 44 -7.56 -9.10 11.08
N ILE A 45 -7.15 -7.87 11.42
CA ILE A 45 -7.62 -7.16 12.60
C ILE A 45 -8.35 -5.90 12.11
N VAL A 46 -9.59 -5.70 12.53
CA VAL A 46 -10.40 -4.53 12.11
C VAL A 46 -10.92 -3.79 13.34
N LEU A 47 -10.63 -2.51 13.42
CA LEU A 47 -11.23 -1.58 14.37
C LEU A 47 -12.22 -0.69 13.61
N SER A 48 -13.49 -0.71 13.99
CA SER A 48 -14.55 0.03 13.31
C SER A 48 -15.30 0.96 14.26
N ASP A 49 -15.95 1.95 13.67
CA ASP A 49 -16.87 2.83 14.42
C ASP A 49 -18.25 2.20 14.66
N GLY A 50 -19.13 2.92 15.37
CA GLY A 50 -20.50 2.47 15.67
C GLY A 50 -21.41 2.38 14.43
N ALA A 51 -21.02 2.94 13.29
CA ALA A 51 -21.71 2.81 12.00
C ALA A 51 -21.19 1.62 11.17
N GLY A 52 -20.08 1.02 11.59
CA GLY A 52 -19.46 -0.15 10.94
C GLY A 52 -18.35 0.21 9.93
N ASN A 53 -17.98 1.48 9.80
CA ASN A 53 -16.89 1.85 8.91
C ASN A 53 -15.55 1.46 9.54
N PRO A 54 -14.67 0.73 8.84
CA PRO A 54 -13.32 0.47 9.30
C PRO A 54 -12.57 1.79 9.54
N ARG A 55 -11.94 1.94 10.70
CA ARG A 55 -11.12 3.11 11.05
C ARG A 55 -9.64 2.77 11.08
N ALA A 56 -9.31 1.56 11.50
CA ALA A 56 -7.98 0.99 11.37
C ALA A 56 -8.11 -0.50 11.10
N TRP A 57 -7.29 -1.04 10.22
CA TRP A 57 -7.24 -2.48 10.00
C TRP A 57 -5.83 -2.94 9.66
N TYR A 58 -5.52 -4.17 10.07
CA TYR A 58 -4.31 -4.89 9.71
C TYR A 58 -4.66 -5.93 8.65
N ASP A 59 -3.99 -5.86 7.51
CA ASP A 59 -4.12 -6.82 6.42
C ASP A 59 -2.96 -7.81 6.45
N ASN A 60 -3.28 -9.08 6.59
CA ASN A 60 -2.27 -10.13 6.63
C ASN A 60 -1.49 -10.30 5.32
N ASN A 61 -2.06 -9.96 4.17
CA ASN A 61 -1.38 -10.09 2.89
C ASN A 61 -0.23 -9.09 2.74
N TYR A 62 -0.38 -7.92 3.33
CA TYR A 62 0.60 -6.84 3.22
C TYR A 62 1.33 -6.55 4.54
N HIS A 63 0.97 -7.25 5.62
CA HIS A 63 1.50 -7.02 6.98
C HIS A 63 1.50 -5.54 7.39
N ASN A 64 0.43 -4.84 7.05
CA ASN A 64 0.34 -3.39 7.15
C ASN A 64 -0.91 -2.93 7.89
N TRP A 65 -0.74 -1.90 8.75
CA TRP A 65 -1.84 -1.17 9.34
C TRP A 65 -2.32 -0.07 8.40
N SER A 66 -3.57 -0.14 7.99
CA SER A 66 -4.24 0.91 7.21
C SER A 66 -5.16 1.72 8.12
N MET A 67 -5.09 3.04 8.00
CA MET A 67 -5.96 3.97 8.73
C MET A 67 -6.93 4.60 7.74
N SER A 68 -8.22 4.38 7.93
CA SER A 68 -9.25 5.04 7.12
C SER A 68 -9.62 6.40 7.71
N ASN A 69 -9.40 7.45 6.94
CA ASN A 69 -9.91 8.77 7.27
C ASN A 69 -10.68 9.32 6.06
N THR A 70 -11.96 9.60 6.25
CA THR A 70 -12.84 10.19 5.23
C THR A 70 -12.62 11.69 5.12
N GLY A 71 -11.45 12.12 4.71
CA GLY A 71 -11.18 13.55 4.55
C GLY A 71 -9.72 13.88 4.37
N ILE A 72 -8.84 13.34 5.18
CA ILE A 72 -7.40 13.51 5.04
C ILE A 72 -6.77 12.13 5.23
N GLY A 73 -6.53 11.41 4.11
CA GLY A 73 -5.88 10.11 4.16
C GLY A 73 -4.37 10.28 4.33
N SER A 74 -3.77 9.65 5.33
CA SER A 74 -2.33 9.42 5.31
C SER A 74 -2.03 8.21 4.45
N VAL A 75 -1.07 8.32 3.54
CA VAL A 75 -0.48 7.17 2.86
C VAL A 75 0.66 6.72 3.75
N GLN A 76 0.46 5.61 4.43
CA GLN A 76 1.53 4.91 5.13
C GLN A 76 1.40 3.44 4.78
N GLY A 77 2.37 2.91 4.09
CA GLY A 77 2.37 1.53 3.67
C GLY A 77 3.78 1.03 3.41
N SER A 78 4.01 -0.23 3.70
CA SER A 78 5.23 -0.92 3.29
C SER A 78 4.85 -2.12 2.42
N TYR A 79 5.56 -2.28 1.32
CA TYR A 79 5.50 -3.46 0.48
C TYR A 79 6.87 -4.12 0.56
N THR A 80 6.92 -5.32 1.12
CA THR A 80 8.17 -6.05 1.33
C THR A 80 8.26 -7.25 0.39
N ASN A 81 9.48 -7.56 -0.06
CA ASN A 81 9.75 -8.70 -0.92
C ASN A 81 8.95 -8.73 -2.23
N VAL A 82 8.73 -7.56 -2.82
CA VAL A 82 8.09 -7.44 -4.13
C VAL A 82 9.09 -7.83 -5.22
N THR A 83 8.86 -8.95 -5.88
CA THR A 83 9.69 -9.33 -7.04
C THR A 83 9.24 -8.56 -8.27
N ALA A 84 10.14 -7.79 -8.85
CA ALA A 84 9.95 -7.09 -10.11
C ALA A 84 10.91 -7.66 -11.15
N ALA A 85 10.37 -8.32 -12.18
CA ALA A 85 11.15 -8.73 -13.33
C ALA A 85 11.75 -7.51 -14.05
N ASP A 86 12.74 -7.73 -14.89
CA ASP A 86 13.22 -6.65 -15.76
C ASP A 86 12.08 -6.12 -16.62
N ASP A 87 12.05 -4.81 -16.82
CA ASP A 87 10.98 -4.06 -17.50
C ASP A 87 9.60 -4.08 -16.81
N ALA A 88 9.43 -4.81 -15.72
CA ALA A 88 8.18 -4.84 -15.00
C ALA A 88 7.91 -3.54 -14.23
N SER A 89 6.63 -3.18 -14.18
CA SER A 89 6.14 -2.04 -13.40
C SER A 89 5.29 -2.49 -12.22
N VAL A 90 5.48 -1.84 -11.09
CA VAL A 90 4.70 -2.03 -9.86
C VAL A 90 4.02 -0.70 -9.52
N THR A 91 2.70 -0.68 -9.47
CA THR A 91 1.97 0.53 -9.05
C THR A 91 2.07 0.66 -7.53
N LEU A 92 2.70 1.74 -7.07
CA LEU A 92 2.88 2.03 -5.65
C LEU A 92 1.74 2.88 -5.09
N ILE A 93 1.25 3.83 -5.89
CA ILE A 93 0.19 4.75 -5.48
C ILE A 93 -0.77 4.92 -6.65
N ASN A 94 -2.04 4.59 -6.43
CA ASN A 94 -3.12 4.91 -7.36
C ASN A 94 -3.55 6.35 -7.16
N SER A 95 -3.73 7.09 -8.22
CA SER A 95 -4.10 8.51 -8.35
C SER A 95 -4.54 9.27 -7.08
N GLU A 96 -4.29 10.57 -7.00
CA GLU A 96 -4.71 11.47 -5.92
C GLU A 96 -3.80 11.49 -4.67
N ALA A 97 -2.53 11.09 -4.77
CA ALA A 97 -1.60 11.32 -3.69
C ALA A 97 -1.28 12.83 -3.57
N GLY A 98 -1.46 13.38 -2.38
CA GLY A 98 -0.92 14.69 -2.01
C GLY A 98 0.61 14.70 -2.12
N GLY A 99 1.32 15.14 -1.12
CA GLY A 99 2.78 14.94 -1.03
C GLY A 99 3.10 13.66 -0.27
N CYS A 100 3.97 12.82 -0.79
CA CYS A 100 4.49 11.67 -0.05
C CYS A 100 5.96 11.40 -0.35
N LEU A 101 6.63 10.74 0.59
CA LEU A 101 7.93 10.14 0.39
C LEU A 101 7.75 8.68 -0.03
N VAL A 102 8.53 8.27 -1.01
CA VAL A 102 8.65 6.89 -1.46
C VAL A 102 10.09 6.47 -1.22
N HIS A 103 10.28 5.53 -0.30
CA HIS A 103 11.57 4.87 -0.10
C HIS A 103 11.56 3.59 -0.92
N VAL A 104 12.62 3.36 -1.66
CA VAL A 104 12.85 2.17 -2.49
C VAL A 104 14.11 1.51 -1.99
N TYR A 105 14.10 0.20 -1.79
CA TYR A 105 15.25 -0.56 -1.34
C TYR A 105 15.30 -1.91 -2.07
N ASP A 106 16.42 -2.22 -2.70
CA ASP A 106 16.70 -3.54 -3.26
C ASP A 106 17.33 -4.44 -2.19
N THR A 107 16.61 -5.48 -1.81
CA THR A 107 17.08 -6.40 -0.75
C THR A 107 18.23 -7.29 -1.19
N GLY A 108 18.47 -7.42 -2.50
CA GLY A 108 19.56 -8.23 -3.07
C GLY A 108 20.90 -7.48 -3.14
N THR A 109 20.87 -6.20 -3.56
CA THR A 109 22.08 -5.38 -3.69
C THR A 109 22.34 -4.49 -2.49
N GLY A 110 21.33 -4.16 -1.70
CA GLY A 110 21.42 -3.18 -0.63
C GLY A 110 21.29 -1.73 -1.10
N ASP A 111 21.01 -1.49 -2.38
CA ASP A 111 20.86 -0.16 -2.94
C ASP A 111 19.53 0.47 -2.56
N GLY A 112 19.52 1.76 -2.27
CA GLY A 112 18.31 2.47 -1.83
C GLY A 112 18.16 3.85 -2.43
N GLY A 113 16.90 4.31 -2.54
CA GLY A 113 16.58 5.65 -3.00
C GLY A 113 15.35 6.23 -2.28
N VAL A 114 15.33 7.54 -2.10
CA VAL A 114 14.22 8.29 -1.50
C VAL A 114 13.72 9.31 -2.50
N PHE A 115 12.41 9.28 -2.75
CA PHE A 115 11.75 10.17 -3.70
C PHE A 115 10.66 10.98 -3.00
N PHE A 116 10.55 12.24 -3.36
CA PHE A 116 9.38 13.06 -3.05
C PHE A 116 8.42 13.06 -4.25
N VAL A 117 7.16 12.79 -3.98
CA VAL A 117 6.12 12.70 -5.00
C VAL A 117 4.98 13.63 -4.65
N THR A 118 4.53 14.42 -5.61
CA THR A 118 3.37 15.32 -5.47
C THR A 118 2.29 14.95 -6.49
N TYR A 119 1.07 15.43 -6.29
CA TYR A 119 -0.06 15.14 -7.19
C TYR A 119 0.20 15.53 -8.64
N LYS A 120 0.71 16.73 -8.89
CA LYS A 120 0.88 17.28 -10.26
C LYS A 120 2.31 17.16 -10.81
N GLY A 121 3.31 17.10 -9.95
CA GLY A 121 4.72 17.08 -10.38
C GLY A 121 5.22 15.67 -10.70
N GLN A 122 6.27 15.59 -11.49
CA GLN A 122 7.07 14.36 -11.59
C GLN A 122 7.72 14.07 -10.24
N PRO A 123 8.04 12.82 -9.94
CA PRO A 123 8.82 12.47 -8.76
C PRO A 123 10.15 13.23 -8.73
N THR A 124 10.61 13.57 -7.55
CA THR A 124 11.94 14.18 -7.35
C THR A 124 12.78 13.22 -6.52
N LEU A 125 13.92 12.80 -7.04
CA LEU A 125 14.91 12.04 -6.27
C LEU A 125 15.53 12.97 -5.23
N ILE A 126 15.43 12.60 -3.94
CA ILE A 126 16.02 13.36 -2.84
C ILE A 126 17.42 12.86 -2.53
N ALA A 127 17.57 11.54 -2.43
CA ALA A 127 18.82 10.88 -2.10
C ALA A 127 18.83 9.45 -2.63
N SER A 128 20.00 8.94 -2.92
CA SER A 128 20.22 7.52 -3.23
C SER A 128 21.57 7.08 -2.67
N GLU A 129 21.66 5.78 -2.37
CA GLU A 129 22.86 5.13 -1.89
C GLU A 129 23.01 3.77 -2.57
N GLY A 130 24.26 3.34 -2.76
CA GLY A 130 24.61 2.11 -3.43
C GLY A 130 25.21 2.34 -4.81
N THR A 131 25.25 1.29 -5.61
CA THR A 131 25.87 1.29 -6.95
C THR A 131 24.88 1.45 -8.09
N SER A 132 23.60 1.21 -7.81
CA SER A 132 22.55 1.29 -8.80
C SER A 132 22.12 2.74 -9.07
N THR A 133 21.73 3.00 -10.29
CA THR A 133 21.18 4.30 -10.68
C THR A 133 19.69 4.37 -10.37
N PHE A 134 19.26 5.50 -9.80
CA PHE A 134 17.85 5.82 -9.55
C PHE A 134 17.40 6.95 -10.47
N SER A 135 16.22 6.83 -11.05
CA SER A 135 15.71 7.80 -12.04
C SER A 135 14.25 8.18 -11.77
N THR A 136 13.88 9.39 -12.19
CA THR A 136 12.49 9.88 -12.21
C THR A 136 11.84 9.81 -13.59
N SER A 137 12.56 9.21 -14.55
CA SER A 137 12.09 8.91 -15.90
C SER A 137 12.42 7.47 -16.26
N ASP A 138 11.79 6.94 -17.30
CA ASP A 138 12.01 5.57 -17.78
C ASP A 138 13.36 5.48 -18.48
N VAL A 139 14.39 5.07 -17.77
CA VAL A 139 15.78 4.99 -18.22
C VAL A 139 16.31 3.60 -18.00
N ASP A 140 16.87 3.02 -19.07
CA ASP A 140 17.50 1.71 -19.02
C ASP A 140 18.71 1.68 -18.07
N GLY A 141 18.93 0.55 -17.39
CA GLY A 141 19.96 0.42 -16.37
C GLY A 141 19.60 1.03 -15.00
N SER A 142 18.35 1.42 -14.77
CA SER A 142 17.97 2.17 -13.56
C SER A 142 16.77 1.57 -12.82
N TYR A 143 16.66 1.92 -11.54
CA TYR A 143 15.40 1.84 -10.78
C TYR A 143 14.63 3.14 -10.98
N CYS A 144 13.43 3.05 -11.56
CA CYS A 144 12.68 4.24 -11.95
C CYS A 144 11.45 4.43 -11.06
N ILE A 145 11.29 5.61 -10.48
CA ILE A 145 10.02 6.05 -9.89
C ILE A 145 9.41 7.09 -10.84
N ILE A 146 8.33 6.70 -11.49
CA ILE A 146 7.72 7.47 -12.56
C ILE A 146 6.23 7.69 -12.30
N LYS A 147 5.68 8.73 -12.92
CA LYS A 147 4.24 8.91 -13.03
C LYS A 147 3.77 8.54 -14.42
N SER A 148 2.68 7.77 -14.49
CA SER A 148 2.02 7.56 -15.75
C SER A 148 1.35 8.86 -16.20
N SER A 149 1.53 9.22 -17.47
CA SER A 149 1.06 10.49 -18.04
C SER A 149 -0.45 10.71 -17.96
N ASN A 150 -1.23 9.64 -17.87
CA ASN A 150 -2.70 9.71 -17.99
C ASN A 150 -3.45 9.41 -16.67
N SER A 151 -2.81 8.87 -15.65
CA SER A 151 -3.51 8.42 -14.43
C SER A 151 -2.96 8.99 -13.14
N HIS A 152 -1.91 9.79 -13.19
CA HIS A 152 -1.18 10.29 -12.01
C HIS A 152 -0.72 9.17 -11.04
N ASN A 153 -0.78 7.92 -11.47
CA ASN A 153 -0.28 6.79 -10.68
C ASN A 153 1.23 6.88 -10.54
N VAL A 154 1.72 6.64 -9.33
CA VAL A 154 3.15 6.50 -9.08
C VAL A 154 3.52 5.04 -9.24
N GLN A 155 4.46 4.77 -10.11
CA GLN A 155 4.94 3.44 -10.43
C GLN A 155 6.44 3.33 -10.15
N PHE A 156 6.83 2.21 -9.61
CA PHE A 156 8.20 1.73 -9.72
C PHE A 156 8.33 0.93 -11.00
N LYS A 157 9.40 1.14 -11.77
CA LYS A 157 9.75 0.31 -12.90
C LYS A 157 11.19 -0.17 -12.75
N ASN A 158 11.36 -1.47 -12.83
CA ASN A 158 12.69 -2.08 -12.84
C ASN A 158 13.24 -2.08 -14.26
N ARG A 159 14.35 -1.38 -14.49
CA ARG A 159 15.04 -1.28 -15.78
C ARG A 159 16.49 -1.73 -15.68
N THR A 160 16.82 -2.56 -14.69
CA THR A 160 18.21 -2.91 -14.38
C THR A 160 18.80 -4.05 -15.20
N GLY A 161 18.04 -4.65 -16.11
CA GLY A 161 18.46 -5.80 -16.90
C GLY A 161 18.35 -7.14 -16.14
N ALA A 162 17.79 -7.16 -14.92
CA ALA A 162 17.63 -8.37 -14.11
C ALA A 162 16.38 -8.30 -13.22
N SER A 163 15.87 -9.46 -12.81
CA SER A 163 14.81 -9.52 -11.79
C SER A 163 15.36 -9.08 -10.42
N ARG A 164 14.60 -8.26 -9.68
CA ARG A 164 14.98 -7.68 -8.41
C ARG A 164 13.92 -7.91 -7.34
N THR A 165 14.35 -8.00 -6.10
CA THR A 165 13.43 -8.09 -4.94
C THR A 165 13.47 -6.79 -4.17
N MET A 166 12.36 -6.07 -4.19
CA MET A 166 12.26 -4.70 -3.72
C MET A 166 11.43 -4.60 -2.45
N THR A 167 11.79 -3.64 -1.62
CA THR A 167 10.96 -3.16 -0.51
C THR A 167 10.65 -1.69 -0.74
N PHE A 168 9.40 -1.30 -0.49
CA PHE A 168 8.94 0.08 -0.60
C PHE A 168 8.33 0.51 0.72
N LEU A 169 8.67 1.71 1.18
CA LEU A 169 8.00 2.39 2.28
C LEU A 169 7.41 3.70 1.76
N LEU A 170 6.12 3.86 1.96
CA LEU A 170 5.37 5.05 1.56
C LEU A 170 4.96 5.82 2.82
N SER A 171 5.25 7.12 2.87
CA SER A 171 4.77 7.97 3.95
C SER A 171 4.37 9.36 3.45
N GLY A 172 3.17 9.82 3.79
CA GLY A 172 2.69 11.12 3.34
C GLY A 172 1.19 11.34 3.51
N ALA A 173 0.72 12.46 3.01
CA ALA A 173 -0.69 12.83 3.04
C ALA A 173 -1.37 12.54 1.70
N ARG A 174 -2.54 11.94 1.76
CA ARG A 174 -3.45 11.81 0.63
C ARG A 174 -4.39 13.01 0.68
N ASN A 175 -4.29 13.94 -0.27
CA ASN A 175 -5.21 15.07 -0.33
C ASN A 175 -6.38 14.75 -1.24
N LYS A 176 -7.55 14.62 -0.66
CA LYS A 176 -8.79 15.03 -1.29
C LYS A 176 -9.44 16.06 -0.37
N LEU A 177 -9.15 17.33 -0.60
CA LEU A 177 -10.01 18.40 -0.16
C LEU A 177 -11.14 18.50 -1.18
N THR A 178 -12.31 18.11 -0.81
CA THR A 178 -13.56 18.42 -1.50
C THR A 178 -14.27 19.52 -0.75
#